data_ef697603e7f7a36de23081237e7f5339
#
_entry.id   ef697603e7f7a36de23081237e7f5339
#
_cell.length_a   1.000
_cell.length_b   1.000
_cell.length_c   1.000
_cell.angle_alpha   90.00
_cell.angle_beta   90.00
_cell.angle_gamma   90.00
#
_symmetry.space_group_name_H-M   'P 1'
#
loop_
_entity.id
_entity.type
_entity.pdbx_description
1 polymer ?
#
loop_
_entity_poly.entity_id
_entity_poly.type
_entity_poly.pdbx_seq_one_letter_code
_entity_poly.pdbx_strand_id
1 'polypeptide(L)'
;MKRRILLWSLPVLILSLGAGFIRIKMNVPPDQEVNRARKLITEAELAKSPRYANSSYLEAVAYYDSAMAAWDMENERFILFRDYARVDELARTSQQRSTYAINHARQNVSEIESDLEIRLEELGKRISEFDEKFGSFPVDGKHQEQMVRCKLEYSEGVLAYRNQDYSVCISLFNGVENTLNQVFDPYIELFRGYLTEYPKWKEMVQQSIVHSKRTRSYVIIVDKLARELLVYKDGDVKKRYSAELGVNWVGDKQQQGDKTTPEGSYTVISKKSNGQTRYYKALMLDYPNEEDRKRFADNKEKGLINPEAAIGGLIEIHGNGGKGVDWTDGCIALKDADMDVVFRWCPVGTRVTIVGSTKSLHELSIH
;
A
#
# COMPACT_ATOMS: atom_id res chain seq x y z
N MET A 1 -79.55 -4.35 -68.88
CA MET A 1 -78.36 -4.90 -68.17
C MET A 1 -77.45 -3.83 -67.51
N LYS A 2 -77.37 -2.61 -68.04
CA LYS A 2 -76.41 -1.58 -67.52
C LYS A 2 -76.75 -1.02 -66.09
N ARG A 3 -78.04 -1.01 -65.62
CA ARG A 3 -78.39 -0.50 -64.27
C ARG A 3 -78.11 -1.47 -63.15
N ARG A 4 -77.98 -2.78 -63.36
CA ARG A 4 -77.72 -3.75 -62.30
C ARG A 4 -76.19 -3.82 -61.94
N ILE A 5 -75.31 -3.54 -62.81
CA ILE A 5 -73.85 -3.53 -62.60
C ILE A 5 -73.49 -2.32 -61.74
N LEU A 6 -74.13 -1.17 -61.87
CA LEU A 6 -73.90 0.03 -61.07
C LEU A 6 -74.36 -0.13 -59.60
N LEU A 7 -75.34 -0.95 -59.31
CA LEU A 7 -75.86 -1.19 -57.94
C LEU A 7 -74.98 -2.11 -57.11
N TRP A 8 -74.13 -2.95 -57.73
CA TRP A 8 -73.20 -3.83 -57.01
C TRP A 8 -71.76 -3.22 -56.89
N SER A 9 -71.45 -2.24 -57.68
CA SER A 9 -70.13 -1.54 -57.63
C SER A 9 -70.06 -0.55 -56.44
N LEU A 10 -71.16 0.05 -56.02
CA LEU A 10 -71.23 1.00 -54.93
C LEU A 10 -70.93 0.35 -53.55
N PRO A 11 -71.52 -0.78 -53.16
CA PRO A 11 -71.17 -1.46 -51.88
C PRO A 11 -69.79 -2.05 -51.88
N VAL A 12 -69.24 -2.51 -53.03
CA VAL A 12 -67.83 -2.97 -53.14
C VAL A 12 -66.86 -1.80 -53.00
N LEU A 13 -67.17 -0.64 -53.57
CA LEU A 13 -66.34 0.58 -53.41
C LEU A 13 -66.37 1.08 -51.94
N ILE A 14 -67.55 1.06 -51.28
CA ILE A 14 -67.67 1.44 -49.85
C ILE A 14 -66.94 0.46 -48.95
N LEU A 15 -67.01 -0.84 -49.21
CA LEU A 15 -66.29 -1.88 -48.48
C LEU A 15 -64.75 -1.76 -48.70
N SER A 16 -64.29 -1.48 -49.92
CA SER A 16 -62.88 -1.28 -50.21
C SER A 16 -62.35 0.02 -49.60
N LEU A 17 -63.11 1.11 -49.61
CA LEU A 17 -62.76 2.37 -48.96
C LEU A 17 -62.78 2.21 -47.43
N GLY A 18 -63.77 1.47 -46.87
CA GLY A 18 -63.82 1.14 -45.46
C GLY A 18 -62.65 0.26 -45.02
N ALA A 19 -62.28 -0.78 -45.77
CA ALA A 19 -61.13 -1.63 -45.51
C ALA A 19 -59.83 -0.84 -45.61
N GLY A 20 -59.69 0.06 -46.62
CA GLY A 20 -58.55 0.96 -46.74
C GLY A 20 -58.41 1.92 -45.56
N PHE A 21 -59.55 2.50 -45.11
CA PHE A 21 -59.57 3.41 -43.97
C PHE A 21 -59.22 2.66 -42.64
N ILE A 22 -59.72 1.44 -42.47
CA ILE A 22 -59.35 0.59 -41.29
C ILE A 22 -57.88 0.24 -41.34
N ARG A 23 -57.31 -0.09 -42.51
CA ARG A 23 -55.90 -0.41 -42.68
C ARG A 23 -54.98 0.79 -42.40
N ILE A 24 -55.34 1.99 -42.83
CA ILE A 24 -54.61 3.23 -42.50
C ILE A 24 -54.66 3.49 -41.01
N LYS A 25 -55.83 3.29 -40.36
CA LYS A 25 -55.99 3.51 -38.93
C LYS A 25 -55.25 2.46 -38.08
N MET A 26 -55.04 1.25 -38.60
CA MET A 26 -54.29 0.18 -37.94
C MET A 26 -52.77 0.33 -38.15
N ASN A 27 -52.31 1.01 -39.19
CA ASN A 27 -50.90 1.22 -39.51
C ASN A 27 -50.42 2.63 -39.09
N VAL A 28 -50.58 2.92 -37.78
CA VAL A 28 -50.05 4.16 -37.21
C VAL A 28 -48.55 3.99 -36.94
N PRO A 29 -47.68 4.97 -37.35
CA PRO A 29 -46.28 4.94 -37.04
C PRO A 29 -46.01 4.80 -35.52
N PRO A 30 -45.07 3.96 -35.09
CA PRO A 30 -44.78 3.72 -33.65
C PRO A 30 -43.89 4.82 -33.05
N ASP A 31 -44.30 6.09 -33.21
CA ASP A 31 -43.53 7.27 -32.77
C ASP A 31 -43.17 7.19 -31.27
N GLN A 32 -44.11 6.72 -30.44
CA GLN A 32 -43.92 6.61 -29.00
C GLN A 32 -42.81 5.59 -28.67
N GLU A 33 -42.82 4.42 -29.32
CA GLU A 33 -41.85 3.35 -29.05
C GLU A 33 -40.45 3.73 -29.52
N VAL A 34 -40.31 4.36 -30.68
CA VAL A 34 -39.04 4.84 -31.22
C VAL A 34 -38.46 5.98 -30.38
N ASN A 35 -39.32 6.96 -29.97
CA ASN A 35 -38.89 8.03 -29.08
C ASN A 35 -38.44 7.49 -27.71
N ARG A 36 -39.15 6.48 -27.19
CA ARG A 36 -38.77 5.82 -25.95
C ARG A 36 -37.46 5.06 -26.06
N ALA A 37 -37.18 4.38 -27.20
CA ALA A 37 -35.91 3.73 -27.47
C ALA A 37 -34.77 4.75 -27.48
N ARG A 38 -34.92 5.87 -28.19
CA ARG A 38 -33.96 6.97 -28.20
C ARG A 38 -33.66 7.48 -26.79
N LYS A 39 -34.69 7.74 -26.00
CA LYS A 39 -34.57 8.23 -24.63
C LYS A 39 -33.78 7.25 -23.76
N LEU A 40 -34.06 5.95 -23.85
CA LEU A 40 -33.36 4.92 -23.09
C LEU A 40 -31.88 4.76 -23.52
N ILE A 41 -31.55 4.96 -24.80
CA ILE A 41 -30.14 5.03 -25.26
C ILE A 41 -29.43 6.21 -24.59
N THR A 42 -30.05 7.40 -24.56
CA THR A 42 -29.46 8.56 -23.88
C THR A 42 -29.32 8.31 -22.37
N GLU A 43 -30.28 7.65 -21.74
CA GLU A 43 -30.18 7.24 -20.33
C GLU A 43 -29.04 6.22 -20.10
N ALA A 44 -28.81 5.31 -21.06
CA ALA A 44 -27.68 4.37 -21.03
C ALA A 44 -26.34 5.09 -21.15
N GLU A 45 -26.24 6.14 -21.97
CA GLU A 45 -25.05 6.99 -22.07
C GLU A 45 -24.77 7.71 -20.74
N LEU A 46 -25.80 8.30 -20.13
CA LEU A 46 -25.71 8.95 -18.82
C LEU A 46 -25.30 7.97 -17.71
N ALA A 47 -25.75 6.72 -17.80
CA ALA A 47 -25.33 5.64 -16.91
C ALA A 47 -23.92 5.10 -17.21
N LYS A 48 -23.18 5.72 -18.12
CA LYS A 48 -21.85 5.31 -18.58
C LYS A 48 -21.81 3.87 -19.14
N SER A 49 -22.94 3.39 -19.70
CA SER A 49 -23.03 2.04 -20.30
C SER A 49 -22.01 1.78 -21.42
N PRO A 50 -21.63 2.78 -22.27
CA PRO A 50 -20.55 2.58 -23.25
C PRO A 50 -19.22 2.13 -22.63
N ARG A 51 -18.98 2.48 -21.36
CA ARG A 51 -17.75 2.12 -20.64
C ARG A 51 -17.90 0.84 -19.84
N TYR A 52 -19.02 0.68 -19.13
CA TYR A 52 -19.19 -0.38 -18.12
C TYR A 52 -20.11 -1.54 -18.58
N ALA A 53 -20.83 -1.39 -19.71
CA ALA A 53 -21.67 -2.41 -20.32
C ALA A 53 -21.67 -2.31 -21.86
N ASN A 54 -20.50 -2.14 -22.46
CA ASN A 54 -20.31 -1.76 -23.85
C ASN A 54 -21.04 -2.68 -24.85
N SER A 55 -20.93 -4.00 -24.69
CA SER A 55 -21.57 -4.95 -25.61
C SER A 55 -23.09 -4.75 -25.65
N SER A 56 -23.73 -4.69 -24.49
CA SER A 56 -25.19 -4.50 -24.37
C SER A 56 -25.64 -3.13 -24.88
N TYR A 57 -24.82 -2.11 -24.68
CA TYR A 57 -25.07 -0.76 -25.22
C TYR A 57 -25.01 -0.76 -26.75
N LEU A 58 -23.98 -1.34 -27.35
CA LEU A 58 -23.87 -1.42 -28.82
C LEU A 58 -25.00 -2.23 -29.44
N GLU A 59 -25.46 -3.31 -28.81
CA GLU A 59 -26.65 -4.02 -29.26
C GLU A 59 -27.89 -3.14 -29.24
N ALA A 60 -28.10 -2.36 -28.19
CA ALA A 60 -29.24 -1.44 -28.08
C ALA A 60 -29.25 -0.40 -29.19
N VAL A 61 -28.08 0.19 -29.47
CA VAL A 61 -27.91 1.16 -30.59
C VAL A 61 -28.17 0.49 -31.93
N ALA A 62 -27.62 -0.70 -32.18
CA ALA A 62 -27.81 -1.43 -33.44
C ALA A 62 -29.28 -1.75 -33.72
N TYR A 63 -30.06 -2.13 -32.69
CA TYR A 63 -31.50 -2.33 -32.85
C TYR A 63 -32.24 -1.02 -33.10
N TYR A 64 -31.85 0.08 -32.48
CA TYR A 64 -32.41 1.40 -32.76
C TYR A 64 -32.18 1.84 -34.22
N ASP A 65 -30.92 1.72 -34.68
CA ASP A 65 -30.55 2.06 -36.04
C ASP A 65 -31.30 1.20 -37.09
N SER A 66 -31.48 -0.09 -36.77
CA SER A 66 -32.28 -1.02 -37.57
C SER A 66 -33.77 -0.61 -37.60
N ALA A 67 -34.30 -0.12 -36.47
CA ALA A 67 -35.67 0.39 -36.40
C ALA A 67 -35.86 1.63 -37.25
N MET A 68 -34.86 2.55 -37.20
CA MET A 68 -34.89 3.77 -38.04
C MET A 68 -34.80 3.43 -39.52
N ALA A 69 -33.91 2.53 -39.93
CA ALA A 69 -33.80 2.08 -41.31
C ALA A 69 -35.12 1.42 -41.80
N ALA A 70 -35.74 0.56 -40.99
CA ALA A 70 -37.01 -0.03 -41.31
C ALA A 70 -38.12 1.03 -41.40
N TRP A 71 -38.10 2.06 -40.55
CA TRP A 71 -39.06 3.16 -40.62
C TRP A 71 -38.94 3.95 -41.90
N ASP A 72 -37.75 4.30 -42.33
CA ASP A 72 -37.50 5.03 -43.57
C ASP A 72 -37.99 4.22 -44.75
N MET A 73 -37.73 2.92 -44.81
CA MET A 73 -38.22 2.02 -45.86
C MET A 73 -39.73 1.99 -45.95
N GLU A 74 -40.45 1.93 -44.81
CA GLU A 74 -41.91 1.91 -44.78
C GLU A 74 -42.52 3.29 -45.16
N ASN A 75 -41.85 4.39 -44.86
CA ASN A 75 -42.26 5.73 -45.22
C ASN A 75 -42.18 5.99 -46.75
N GLU A 76 -41.29 5.33 -47.46
CA GLU A 76 -41.20 5.38 -48.92
C GLU A 76 -42.34 4.64 -49.60
N ARG A 77 -43.00 3.71 -48.91
CA ARG A 77 -44.16 2.96 -49.49
C ARG A 77 -45.40 3.81 -49.55
N PHE A 78 -46.24 3.46 -50.48
CA PHE A 78 -47.57 4.06 -50.56
C PHE A 78 -48.39 3.75 -49.27
N ILE A 79 -49.08 4.73 -48.70
CA ILE A 79 -49.68 4.73 -47.38
C ILE A 79 -50.54 3.49 -47.06
N LEU A 80 -51.24 2.92 -48.06
CA LEU A 80 -52.06 1.72 -47.89
C LEU A 80 -51.25 0.42 -47.74
N PHE A 81 -49.96 0.43 -48.05
CA PHE A 81 -49.10 -0.75 -48.03
C PHE A 81 -48.02 -0.68 -46.95
N ARG A 82 -48.04 0.40 -46.15
CA ARG A 82 -47.08 0.54 -45.01
C ARG A 82 -47.41 -0.48 -43.94
N ASP A 83 -46.36 -1.06 -43.31
CA ASP A 83 -46.45 -1.98 -42.21
C ASP A 83 -45.32 -1.71 -41.21
N TYR A 84 -45.66 -1.10 -40.07
CA TYR A 84 -44.71 -0.69 -39.07
C TYR A 84 -44.47 -1.77 -37.99
N ALA A 85 -45.00 -2.98 -38.10
CA ALA A 85 -44.82 -4.03 -37.12
C ALA A 85 -43.36 -4.32 -36.83
N ARG A 86 -42.52 -4.34 -37.89
CA ARG A 86 -41.07 -4.57 -37.75
C ARG A 86 -40.38 -3.41 -37.06
N VAL A 87 -40.78 -2.17 -37.29
CA VAL A 87 -40.27 -0.98 -36.60
C VAL A 87 -40.58 -1.03 -35.12
N ASP A 88 -41.80 -1.36 -34.75
CA ASP A 88 -42.26 -1.49 -33.36
C ASP A 88 -41.45 -2.61 -32.62
N GLU A 89 -41.29 -3.77 -33.26
CA GLU A 89 -40.53 -4.89 -32.71
C GLU A 89 -39.07 -4.49 -32.45
N LEU A 90 -38.40 -3.87 -33.43
CA LEU A 90 -37.01 -3.43 -33.31
C LEU A 90 -36.85 -2.34 -32.25
N ALA A 91 -37.73 -1.35 -32.20
CA ALA A 91 -37.74 -0.30 -31.19
C ALA A 91 -37.95 -0.85 -29.78
N ARG A 92 -38.86 -1.80 -29.57
CA ARG A 92 -39.05 -2.49 -28.28
C ARG A 92 -37.82 -3.32 -27.88
N THR A 93 -37.19 -3.98 -28.85
CA THR A 93 -35.94 -4.74 -28.58
C THR A 93 -34.83 -3.79 -28.17
N SER A 94 -34.66 -2.65 -28.85
CA SER A 94 -33.70 -1.60 -28.45
C SER A 94 -33.97 -1.11 -27.02
N GLN A 95 -35.25 -0.85 -26.65
CA GLN A 95 -35.63 -0.45 -25.27
C GLN A 95 -35.19 -1.49 -24.23
N GLN A 96 -35.46 -2.77 -24.53
CA GLN A 96 -35.07 -3.86 -23.61
C GLN A 96 -33.55 -3.95 -23.45
N ARG A 97 -32.82 -3.86 -24.55
CA ARG A 97 -31.34 -3.89 -24.54
C ARG A 97 -30.75 -2.67 -23.83
N SER A 98 -31.32 -1.46 -24.05
CA SER A 98 -30.92 -0.25 -23.33
C SER A 98 -31.12 -0.38 -21.83
N THR A 99 -32.29 -0.87 -21.41
CA THR A 99 -32.60 -1.09 -19.99
C THR A 99 -31.63 -2.11 -19.36
N TYR A 100 -31.34 -3.19 -20.10
CA TYR A 100 -30.35 -4.18 -19.65
C TYR A 100 -28.96 -3.55 -19.51
N ALA A 101 -28.51 -2.76 -20.52
CA ALA A 101 -27.22 -2.07 -20.49
C ALA A 101 -27.10 -1.11 -19.29
N ILE A 102 -28.17 -0.35 -18.99
CA ILE A 102 -28.21 0.56 -17.82
C ILE A 102 -28.02 -0.23 -16.51
N ASN A 103 -28.78 -1.30 -16.33
CA ASN A 103 -28.72 -2.08 -15.09
C ASN A 103 -27.36 -2.77 -14.94
N HIS A 104 -26.84 -3.33 -16.03
CA HIS A 104 -25.53 -4.00 -16.02
C HIS A 104 -24.38 -3.01 -15.77
N ALA A 105 -24.44 -1.81 -16.36
CA ALA A 105 -23.46 -0.76 -16.08
C ALA A 105 -23.47 -0.34 -14.60
N ARG A 106 -24.65 -0.16 -14.02
CA ARG A 106 -24.79 0.19 -12.58
C ARG A 106 -24.25 -0.89 -11.67
N GLN A 107 -24.52 -2.16 -11.98
CA GLN A 107 -23.99 -3.29 -11.22
C GLN A 107 -22.45 -3.33 -11.30
N ASN A 108 -21.89 -3.24 -12.50
CA ASN A 108 -20.43 -3.26 -12.69
C ASN A 108 -19.75 -2.09 -11.97
N VAL A 109 -20.35 -0.89 -11.99
CA VAL A 109 -19.86 0.26 -11.23
C VAL A 109 -19.86 -0.02 -9.73
N SER A 110 -20.96 -0.58 -9.20
CA SER A 110 -21.05 -0.90 -7.77
C SER A 110 -20.04 -1.97 -7.33
N GLU A 111 -19.78 -2.96 -8.17
CA GLU A 111 -18.77 -3.99 -7.91
C GLU A 111 -17.34 -3.36 -7.89
N ILE A 112 -17.05 -2.48 -8.86
CA ILE A 112 -15.76 -1.75 -8.92
C ILE A 112 -15.60 -0.83 -7.70
N GLU A 113 -16.65 -0.10 -7.29
CA GLU A 113 -16.61 0.76 -6.10
C GLU A 113 -16.28 -0.03 -4.84
N SER A 114 -16.96 -1.17 -4.64
CA SER A 114 -16.73 -2.04 -3.47
C SER A 114 -15.30 -2.61 -3.44
N ASP A 115 -14.78 -3.06 -4.58
CA ASP A 115 -13.39 -3.56 -4.68
C ASP A 115 -12.38 -2.44 -4.38
N LEU A 116 -12.58 -1.26 -4.96
CA LEU A 116 -11.70 -0.12 -4.75
C LEU A 116 -11.72 0.40 -3.32
N GLU A 117 -12.87 0.34 -2.62
CA GLU A 117 -12.98 0.74 -1.23
C GLU A 117 -12.14 -0.17 -0.32
N ILE A 118 -12.22 -1.48 -0.54
CA ILE A 118 -11.39 -2.47 0.17
C ILE A 118 -9.89 -2.20 -0.09
N ARG A 119 -9.51 -2.04 -1.37
CA ARG A 119 -8.12 -1.77 -1.74
C ARG A 119 -7.59 -0.46 -1.16
N LEU A 120 -8.41 0.58 -1.12
CA LEU A 120 -8.07 1.87 -0.51
C LEU A 120 -7.71 1.69 0.97
N GLU A 121 -8.54 0.96 1.73
CA GLU A 121 -8.29 0.70 3.14
C GLU A 121 -7.01 -0.14 3.35
N GLU A 122 -6.86 -1.23 2.60
CA GLU A 122 -5.71 -2.13 2.71
C GLU A 122 -4.39 -1.44 2.34
N LEU A 123 -4.34 -0.72 1.22
CA LEU A 123 -3.14 -0.01 0.78
C LEU A 123 -2.78 1.12 1.75
N GLY A 124 -3.77 1.87 2.22
CA GLY A 124 -3.56 2.92 3.23
C GLY A 124 -3.02 2.37 4.53
N LYS A 125 -3.52 1.22 4.99
CA LYS A 125 -3.01 0.52 6.17
C LYS A 125 -1.56 0.07 5.97
N ARG A 126 -1.22 -0.57 4.85
CA ARG A 126 0.17 -1.00 4.56
C ARG A 126 1.15 0.18 4.51
N ILE A 127 0.75 1.32 3.91
CA ILE A 127 1.57 2.54 3.89
C ILE A 127 1.80 3.08 5.30
N SER A 128 0.74 3.13 6.13
CA SER A 128 0.84 3.59 7.52
C SER A 128 1.71 2.67 8.36
N GLU A 129 1.59 1.37 8.19
CA GLU A 129 2.44 0.38 8.86
C GLU A 129 3.91 0.51 8.46
N PHE A 130 4.20 0.81 7.19
CA PHE A 130 5.57 1.07 6.77
C PHE A 130 6.16 2.27 7.51
N ASP A 131 5.44 3.38 7.61
CA ASP A 131 5.91 4.57 8.30
C ASP A 131 6.11 4.34 9.80
N GLU A 132 5.18 3.64 10.44
CA GLU A 132 5.25 3.34 11.86
C GLU A 132 6.43 2.41 12.20
N LYS A 133 6.60 1.34 11.42
CA LYS A 133 7.61 0.31 11.69
C LYS A 133 8.99 0.63 11.12
N PHE A 134 9.04 1.26 9.96
CA PHE A 134 10.28 1.52 9.21
C PHE A 134 10.64 3.00 9.05
N GLY A 135 9.88 3.94 9.58
CA GLY A 135 10.19 5.37 9.49
C GLY A 135 11.56 5.74 10.07
N SER A 136 12.06 4.92 11.01
CA SER A 136 13.41 5.03 11.59
C SER A 136 14.37 3.91 11.17
N PHE A 137 13.96 3.05 10.25
CA PHE A 137 14.78 1.95 9.74
C PHE A 137 15.75 2.48 8.68
N PRO A 138 16.97 1.93 8.55
CA PRO A 138 17.93 2.36 7.53
C PRO A 138 17.51 1.82 6.16
N VAL A 139 16.43 2.38 5.61
CA VAL A 139 15.99 2.16 4.24
C VAL A 139 16.94 2.94 3.33
N ASP A 140 17.47 2.29 2.31
CA ASP A 140 18.35 2.99 1.36
C ASP A 140 17.61 4.10 0.59
N GLY A 141 18.35 5.09 0.10
CA GLY A 141 17.78 6.29 -0.51
C GLY A 141 16.87 6.00 -1.71
N LYS A 142 17.17 4.94 -2.49
CA LYS A 142 16.34 4.54 -3.63
C LYS A 142 14.95 4.06 -3.18
N HIS A 143 14.91 3.20 -2.16
CA HIS A 143 13.64 2.70 -1.62
C HIS A 143 12.87 3.79 -0.87
N GLN A 144 13.56 4.73 -0.22
CA GLN A 144 12.91 5.92 0.35
C GLN A 144 12.20 6.76 -0.71
N GLU A 145 12.86 7.04 -1.85
CA GLU A 145 12.26 7.75 -2.97
C GLU A 145 11.05 6.99 -3.55
N GLN A 146 11.16 5.67 -3.68
CA GLN A 146 10.06 4.82 -4.14
C GLN A 146 8.86 4.90 -3.20
N MET A 147 9.07 4.89 -1.88
CA MET A 147 8.00 5.01 -0.90
C MET A 147 7.35 6.41 -0.88
N VAL A 148 8.13 7.47 -1.09
CA VAL A 148 7.57 8.84 -1.25
C VAL A 148 6.66 8.89 -2.49
N ARG A 149 7.10 8.34 -3.62
CA ARG A 149 6.28 8.25 -4.84
C ARG A 149 5.04 7.40 -4.61
N CYS A 150 5.16 6.26 -3.95
CA CYS A 150 4.05 5.38 -3.61
C CYS A 150 2.95 6.11 -2.82
N LYS A 151 3.32 6.93 -1.83
CA LYS A 151 2.37 7.75 -1.07
C LYS A 151 1.68 8.82 -1.91
N LEU A 152 2.41 9.42 -2.86
CA LEU A 152 1.84 10.37 -3.79
C LEU A 152 0.82 9.69 -4.70
N GLU A 153 1.19 8.58 -5.35
CA GLU A 153 0.32 7.78 -6.21
C GLU A 153 -0.94 7.30 -5.46
N TYR A 154 -0.79 6.87 -4.21
CA TYR A 154 -1.93 6.53 -3.36
C TYR A 154 -2.86 7.72 -3.15
N SER A 155 -2.32 8.89 -2.84
CA SER A 155 -3.11 10.12 -2.61
C SER A 155 -3.86 10.55 -3.88
N GLU A 156 -3.21 10.43 -5.05
CA GLU A 156 -3.82 10.67 -6.37
C GLU A 156 -4.92 9.63 -6.66
N GLY A 157 -4.69 8.37 -6.32
CA GLY A 157 -5.67 7.29 -6.44
C GLY A 157 -6.93 7.53 -5.60
N VAL A 158 -6.76 8.00 -4.35
CA VAL A 158 -7.87 8.41 -3.47
C VAL A 158 -8.67 9.55 -4.08
N LEU A 159 -7.99 10.52 -4.70
CA LEU A 159 -8.66 11.63 -5.38
C LEU A 159 -9.43 11.15 -6.62
N ALA A 160 -8.84 10.27 -7.44
CA ALA A 160 -9.49 9.66 -8.59
C ALA A 160 -10.75 8.85 -8.18
N TYR A 161 -10.66 8.09 -7.07
CA TYR A 161 -11.82 7.39 -6.50
C TYR A 161 -12.96 8.35 -6.16
N ARG A 162 -12.66 9.45 -5.43
CA ARG A 162 -13.65 10.48 -5.06
C ARG A 162 -14.29 11.15 -6.27
N ASN A 163 -13.53 11.32 -7.36
CA ASN A 163 -14.00 11.87 -8.62
C ASN A 163 -14.69 10.84 -9.52
N GLN A 164 -14.87 9.60 -9.06
CA GLN A 164 -15.44 8.49 -9.83
C GLN A 164 -14.69 8.18 -11.13
N ASP A 165 -13.39 8.48 -11.17
CA ASP A 165 -12.50 8.08 -12.27
C ASP A 165 -11.81 6.76 -11.95
N TYR A 166 -12.63 5.69 -11.92
CA TYR A 166 -12.19 4.38 -11.44
C TYR A 166 -11.06 3.77 -12.26
N SER A 167 -10.94 4.07 -13.56
CA SER A 167 -9.84 3.54 -14.37
C SER A 167 -8.50 4.13 -13.99
N VAL A 168 -8.45 5.42 -13.69
CA VAL A 168 -7.25 6.09 -13.17
C VAL A 168 -6.92 5.57 -11.77
N CYS A 169 -7.94 5.44 -10.91
CA CYS A 169 -7.80 4.88 -9.57
C CYS A 169 -7.20 3.46 -9.60
N ILE A 170 -7.73 2.55 -10.43
CA ILE A 170 -7.22 1.18 -10.59
C ILE A 170 -5.76 1.21 -11.04
N SER A 171 -5.40 2.04 -12.02
CA SER A 171 -4.02 2.13 -12.52
C SER A 171 -3.05 2.58 -11.43
N LEU A 172 -3.42 3.61 -10.66
CA LEU A 172 -2.61 4.14 -9.56
C LEU A 172 -2.47 3.12 -8.43
N PHE A 173 -3.57 2.48 -8.00
CA PHE A 173 -3.51 1.46 -6.94
C PHE A 173 -2.70 0.23 -7.34
N ASN A 174 -2.70 -0.18 -8.61
CA ASN A 174 -1.81 -1.22 -9.12
C ASN A 174 -0.33 -0.80 -8.99
N GLY A 175 0.00 0.47 -9.28
CA GLY A 175 1.34 1.03 -9.08
C GLY A 175 1.77 1.02 -7.61
N VAL A 176 0.87 1.47 -6.73
CA VAL A 176 1.08 1.46 -5.26
C VAL A 176 1.33 0.04 -4.76
N GLU A 177 0.48 -0.92 -5.14
CA GLU A 177 0.60 -2.32 -4.72
C GLU A 177 1.91 -2.94 -5.18
N ASN A 178 2.31 -2.71 -6.44
CA ASN A 178 3.60 -3.18 -6.96
C ASN A 178 4.77 -2.60 -6.17
N THR A 179 4.73 -1.31 -5.82
CA THR A 179 5.78 -0.67 -5.03
C THR A 179 5.84 -1.23 -3.62
N LEU A 180 4.69 -1.42 -2.97
CA LEU A 180 4.63 -2.04 -1.63
C LEU A 180 5.19 -3.47 -1.65
N ASN A 181 4.83 -4.27 -2.65
CA ASN A 181 5.35 -5.64 -2.78
C ASN A 181 6.86 -5.67 -3.04
N GLN A 182 7.42 -4.69 -3.75
CA GLN A 182 8.85 -4.63 -4.06
C GLN A 182 9.69 -4.01 -2.94
N VAL A 183 9.13 -3.11 -2.16
CA VAL A 183 9.87 -2.37 -1.11
C VAL A 183 9.45 -2.85 0.28
N PHE A 184 8.18 -2.77 0.63
CA PHE A 184 7.71 -3.04 1.99
C PHE A 184 7.88 -4.52 2.39
N ASP A 185 7.46 -5.45 1.55
CA ASP A 185 7.48 -6.87 1.90
C ASP A 185 8.92 -7.40 2.12
N PRO A 186 9.93 -7.07 1.28
CA PRO A 186 11.32 -7.44 1.56
C PRO A 186 11.86 -6.89 2.88
N TYR A 187 11.49 -5.65 3.25
CA TYR A 187 11.90 -5.08 4.53
C TYR A 187 11.21 -5.75 5.73
N ILE A 188 9.95 -6.13 5.61
CA ILE A 188 9.27 -6.95 6.63
C ILE A 188 9.99 -8.28 6.83
N GLU A 189 10.35 -8.99 5.77
CA GLU A 189 11.06 -10.26 5.85
C GLU A 189 12.48 -10.10 6.44
N LEU A 190 13.20 -9.06 6.03
CA LEU A 190 14.49 -8.72 6.62
C LEU A 190 14.36 -8.48 8.14
N PHE A 191 13.32 -7.76 8.54
CA PHE A 191 13.07 -7.44 9.94
C PHE A 191 12.63 -8.65 10.75
N ARG A 192 11.77 -9.52 10.17
CA ARG A 192 11.42 -10.80 10.78
C ARG A 192 12.65 -11.68 10.95
N GLY A 193 13.49 -11.79 9.91
CA GLY A 193 14.76 -12.50 9.97
C GLY A 193 15.67 -11.98 11.09
N TYR A 194 15.79 -10.67 11.23
CA TYR A 194 16.55 -10.04 12.31
C TYR A 194 16.03 -10.41 13.70
N LEU A 195 14.72 -10.41 13.90
CA LEU A 195 14.09 -10.74 15.16
C LEU A 195 14.14 -12.25 15.53
N THR A 196 14.60 -13.11 14.62
CA THR A 196 14.87 -14.52 14.98
C THR A 196 15.96 -14.66 16.02
N GLU A 197 16.85 -13.65 16.15
CA GLU A 197 17.90 -13.59 17.17
C GLU A 197 17.37 -13.23 18.57
N TYR A 198 16.09 -12.87 18.71
CA TYR A 198 15.50 -12.45 19.99
C TYR A 198 15.72 -13.42 21.17
N PRO A 199 15.63 -14.76 21.03
CA PRO A 199 15.90 -15.67 22.13
C PRO A 199 17.32 -15.50 22.72
N LYS A 200 18.33 -15.30 21.88
CA LYS A 200 19.71 -15.02 22.26
C LYS A 200 19.81 -13.68 22.98
N TRP A 201 19.22 -12.64 22.44
CA TRP A 201 19.22 -11.31 23.08
C TRP A 201 18.55 -11.32 24.43
N LYS A 202 17.40 -12.01 24.55
CA LYS A 202 16.69 -12.18 25.81
C LYS A 202 17.56 -12.83 26.88
N GLU A 203 18.31 -13.87 26.50
CA GLU A 203 19.23 -14.54 27.40
C GLU A 203 20.37 -13.60 27.86
N MET A 204 21.00 -12.86 26.94
CA MET A 204 22.06 -11.90 27.25
C MET A 204 21.57 -10.79 28.19
N VAL A 205 20.38 -10.25 27.93
CA VAL A 205 19.73 -9.25 28.82
C VAL A 205 19.50 -9.82 30.19
N GLN A 206 18.93 -11.03 30.27
CA GLN A 206 18.64 -11.69 31.54
C GLN A 206 19.93 -11.97 32.34
N GLN A 207 21.00 -12.42 31.70
CA GLN A 207 22.30 -12.62 32.34
C GLN A 207 22.86 -11.32 32.94
N SER A 208 22.69 -10.19 32.26
CA SER A 208 23.15 -8.88 32.71
C SER A 208 22.32 -8.36 33.90
N ILE A 209 21.00 -8.58 33.88
CA ILE A 209 20.13 -8.24 34.98
C ILE A 209 20.47 -9.08 36.26
N VAL A 210 20.64 -10.39 36.07
CA VAL A 210 21.06 -11.30 37.16
C VAL A 210 22.43 -10.91 37.72
N HIS A 211 23.38 -10.56 36.83
CA HIS A 211 24.68 -10.06 37.26
C HIS A 211 24.55 -8.78 38.10
N SER A 212 23.79 -7.78 37.62
CA SER A 212 23.53 -6.54 38.37
C SER A 212 22.96 -6.81 39.76
N LYS A 213 21.97 -7.73 39.87
CA LYS A 213 21.32 -8.10 41.12
C LYS A 213 22.31 -8.77 42.10
N ARG A 214 23.12 -9.72 41.59
CA ARG A 214 24.08 -10.47 42.39
C ARG A 214 25.22 -9.60 42.94
N THR A 215 25.75 -8.71 42.06
CA THR A 215 26.92 -7.88 42.36
C THR A 215 26.58 -6.52 42.95
N ARG A 216 25.29 -6.14 42.93
CA ARG A 216 24.80 -4.80 43.27
C ARG A 216 25.48 -3.70 42.45
N SER A 217 25.94 -4.02 41.24
CA SER A 217 26.62 -3.10 40.35
C SER A 217 25.68 -2.51 39.29
N TYR A 218 26.10 -1.38 38.75
CA TYR A 218 25.47 -0.84 37.54
C TYR A 218 25.79 -1.72 36.31
N VAL A 219 24.81 -1.92 35.47
CA VAL A 219 24.99 -2.48 34.10
C VAL A 219 24.20 -1.64 33.11
N ILE A 220 24.65 -1.65 31.87
CA ILE A 220 24.00 -0.95 30.75
C ILE A 220 23.41 -2.00 29.84
N ILE A 221 22.18 -1.77 29.40
CA ILE A 221 21.54 -2.51 28.29
C ILE A 221 21.14 -1.50 27.21
N VAL A 222 21.55 -1.76 25.96
CA VAL A 222 21.18 -0.95 24.79
C VAL A 222 20.23 -1.76 23.95
N ASP A 223 19.03 -1.26 23.75
CA ASP A 223 18.02 -1.76 22.83
C ASP A 223 18.09 -0.96 21.55
N LYS A 224 18.62 -1.58 20.49
CA LYS A 224 18.84 -0.89 19.21
C LYS A 224 17.54 -0.50 18.53
N LEU A 225 16.55 -1.39 18.56
CA LEU A 225 15.25 -1.12 17.94
C LEU A 225 14.49 0.02 18.63
N ALA A 226 14.50 0.01 19.98
CA ALA A 226 13.86 1.06 20.76
C ALA A 226 14.66 2.36 20.79
N ARG A 227 15.95 2.35 20.36
CA ARG A 227 16.91 3.46 20.52
C ARG A 227 16.99 3.91 21.96
N GLU A 228 17.06 2.94 22.87
CA GLU A 228 17.14 3.19 24.28
C GLU A 228 18.42 2.63 24.89
N LEU A 229 18.99 3.40 25.81
CA LEU A 229 20.02 2.94 26.74
C LEU A 229 19.40 2.89 28.14
N LEU A 230 19.37 1.68 28.72
CA LEU A 230 18.83 1.43 30.03
C LEU A 230 19.98 1.20 31.06
N VAL A 231 19.97 1.92 32.14
CA VAL A 231 20.89 1.70 33.27
C VAL A 231 20.17 0.92 34.37
N TYR A 232 20.68 -0.25 34.67
CA TYR A 232 20.20 -1.12 35.75
C TYR A 232 21.14 -1.02 36.95
N LYS A 233 20.59 -1.23 38.13
CA LYS A 233 21.29 -1.46 39.37
C LYS A 233 20.46 -2.34 40.31
N ASP A 234 21.10 -3.28 41.00
CA ASP A 234 20.43 -4.24 41.88
C ASP A 234 19.36 -5.09 41.17
N GLY A 235 19.47 -5.23 39.82
CA GLY A 235 18.50 -5.92 38.95
C GLY A 235 17.32 -5.08 38.48
N ASP A 236 17.21 -3.81 38.90
CA ASP A 236 16.11 -2.91 38.55
C ASP A 236 16.57 -1.80 37.60
N VAL A 237 15.68 -1.39 36.69
CA VAL A 237 15.90 -0.23 35.83
C VAL A 237 15.94 1.03 36.69
N LYS A 238 17.04 1.73 36.69
CA LYS A 238 17.19 3.02 37.39
C LYS A 238 16.85 4.19 36.49
N LYS A 239 17.22 4.10 35.20
CA LYS A 239 16.90 5.16 34.22
C LYS A 239 16.95 4.63 32.80
N ARG A 240 16.16 5.27 31.94
CA ARG A 240 16.13 5.08 30.46
C ARG A 240 16.56 6.36 29.82
N TYR A 241 17.31 6.25 28.75
CA TYR A 241 17.81 7.37 27.96
C TYR A 241 17.57 7.07 26.48
N SER A 242 17.17 8.07 25.72
CA SER A 242 17.17 7.98 24.28
C SER A 242 18.62 7.92 23.78
N ALA A 243 18.91 7.01 22.88
CA ALA A 243 20.23 6.80 22.29
C ALA A 243 20.15 6.91 20.78
N GLU A 244 21.20 7.46 20.17
CA GLU A 244 21.40 7.49 18.71
C GLU A 244 22.51 6.51 18.37
N LEU A 245 22.35 5.75 17.29
CA LEU A 245 23.15 4.59 16.96
C LEU A 245 23.94 4.80 15.66
N GLY A 246 24.58 3.73 15.21
CA GLY A 246 25.13 3.68 13.86
C GLY A 246 24.05 3.81 12.80
N VAL A 247 24.38 4.48 11.68
CA VAL A 247 23.41 4.73 10.59
C VAL A 247 22.74 3.43 10.10
N ASN A 248 23.50 2.34 10.04
CA ASN A 248 23.02 1.00 9.69
C ASN A 248 22.83 0.16 10.97
N TRP A 249 21.87 0.52 11.81
CA TRP A 249 21.71 -0.11 13.11
C TRP A 249 21.16 -1.55 13.07
N VAL A 250 20.56 -1.99 11.96
CA VAL A 250 20.01 -3.34 11.80
C VAL A 250 21.12 -4.36 11.63
N GLY A 251 21.01 -5.46 12.38
CA GLY A 251 22.02 -6.49 12.37
C GLY A 251 23.23 -6.16 13.23
N ASP A 252 24.11 -7.14 13.37
CA ASP A 252 25.35 -7.01 14.11
C ASP A 252 26.49 -6.47 13.25
N LYS A 253 27.43 -5.78 13.89
CA LYS A 253 28.60 -5.23 13.21
C LYS A 253 29.45 -6.33 12.56
N GLN A 254 29.72 -6.18 11.27
CA GLN A 254 30.50 -7.16 10.49
C GLN A 254 31.93 -6.73 10.21
N GLN A 255 32.15 -5.45 9.93
CA GLN A 255 33.45 -4.93 9.52
C GLN A 255 33.57 -3.42 9.77
N GLN A 256 34.78 -2.91 9.64
CA GLN A 256 35.05 -1.47 9.68
C GLN A 256 34.31 -0.76 8.54
N GLY A 257 33.66 0.38 8.86
CA GLY A 257 32.95 1.21 7.89
C GLY A 257 31.53 0.76 7.55
N ASP A 258 31.03 -0.34 8.11
CA ASP A 258 29.65 -0.78 7.92
C ASP A 258 28.61 0.11 8.64
N LYS A 259 29.08 1.02 9.50
CA LYS A 259 28.28 1.97 10.28
C LYS A 259 27.24 1.29 11.17
N THR A 260 27.50 0.06 11.60
CA THR A 260 26.61 -0.74 12.44
C THR A 260 27.07 -0.71 13.88
N THR A 261 26.16 -0.52 14.83
CA THR A 261 26.42 -0.70 16.26
C THR A 261 26.48 -2.19 16.57
N PRO A 262 27.56 -2.70 17.18
CA PRO A 262 27.71 -4.13 17.42
C PRO A 262 26.71 -4.66 18.44
N GLU A 263 26.40 -5.95 18.35
CA GLU A 263 25.57 -6.70 19.30
C GLU A 263 26.42 -7.69 20.06
N GLY A 264 26.30 -7.67 21.38
CA GLY A 264 27.14 -8.50 22.22
C GLY A 264 27.14 -8.09 23.68
N SER A 265 27.96 -8.78 24.45
CA SER A 265 28.27 -8.43 25.85
C SER A 265 29.66 -7.82 25.90
N TYR A 266 29.73 -6.58 26.33
CA TYR A 266 30.93 -5.76 26.38
C TYR A 266 31.20 -5.28 27.81
N THR A 267 32.39 -4.70 28.00
CA THR A 267 32.83 -4.08 29.25
C THR A 267 33.38 -2.70 28.98
N VAL A 268 33.08 -1.74 29.83
CA VAL A 268 33.72 -0.41 29.79
C VAL A 268 35.18 -0.58 30.24
N ILE A 269 36.11 -0.31 29.29
CA ILE A 269 37.54 -0.45 29.51
C ILE A 269 38.23 0.88 29.83
N SER A 270 37.64 2.01 29.46
CA SER A 270 38.20 3.33 29.69
C SER A 270 37.10 4.40 29.73
N LYS A 271 37.37 5.45 30.50
CA LYS A 271 36.51 6.65 30.59
C LYS A 271 37.31 7.84 30.10
N LYS A 272 36.77 8.64 29.17
CA LYS A 272 37.44 9.78 28.55
C LYS A 272 36.60 11.04 28.75
N SER A 273 37.27 12.12 29.12
CA SER A 273 36.67 13.47 29.29
C SER A 273 37.71 14.56 29.08
N ASN A 274 37.32 15.82 29.06
CA ASN A 274 38.25 16.96 29.08
C ASN A 274 39.30 16.91 27.97
N GLY A 275 38.94 16.72 26.70
CA GLY A 275 39.83 16.69 25.55
C GLY A 275 40.50 15.35 25.26
N GLN A 276 40.26 14.31 26.05
CA GLN A 276 40.72 12.95 25.78
C GLN A 276 39.87 12.23 24.73
N THR A 277 38.78 12.79 24.35
CA THR A 277 37.85 12.31 23.30
C THR A 277 37.44 13.51 22.44
N ARG A 278 37.08 13.25 21.19
CA ARG A 278 36.43 14.27 20.33
C ARG A 278 35.00 14.60 20.73
N TYR A 279 34.43 13.80 21.63
CA TYR A 279 33.08 13.96 22.15
C TYR A 279 33.12 14.63 23.54
N TYR A 280 31.95 15.03 24.03
CA TYR A 280 31.83 15.64 25.35
C TYR A 280 32.43 14.78 26.46
N LYS A 281 31.98 13.51 26.57
CA LYS A 281 32.49 12.44 27.43
C LYS A 281 32.29 11.10 26.73
N ALA A 282 33.10 10.11 27.04
CA ALA A 282 32.96 8.78 26.45
C ALA A 282 33.31 7.63 27.42
N LEU A 283 32.59 6.53 27.30
CA LEU A 283 32.90 5.22 27.85
C LEU A 283 33.35 4.33 26.69
N MET A 284 34.60 3.94 26.66
CA MET A 284 35.16 3.04 25.67
C MET A 284 34.80 1.61 26.00
N LEU A 285 34.27 0.86 25.03
CA LEU A 285 33.98 -0.57 25.13
C LEU A 285 35.13 -1.43 24.65
N ASP A 286 35.21 -2.67 25.13
CA ASP A 286 36.19 -3.68 24.69
C ASP A 286 35.89 -4.32 23.33
N TYR A 287 35.10 -3.64 22.49
CA TYR A 287 34.91 -4.06 21.09
C TYR A 287 36.20 -3.80 20.25
N PRO A 288 36.65 -4.74 19.41
CA PRO A 288 36.18 -6.11 19.30
C PRO A 288 36.74 -7.00 20.41
N ASN A 289 35.85 -7.73 21.10
CA ASN A 289 36.24 -8.74 22.07
C ASN A 289 36.59 -10.09 21.39
N GLU A 290 36.77 -11.16 22.15
CA GLU A 290 37.13 -12.47 21.61
C GLU A 290 36.00 -13.09 20.76
N GLU A 291 34.74 -12.93 21.15
CA GLU A 291 33.57 -13.42 20.40
C GLU A 291 33.47 -12.71 19.05
N ASP A 292 33.68 -11.40 19.03
CA ASP A 292 33.64 -10.60 17.79
C ASP A 292 34.77 -11.02 16.82
N ARG A 293 36.00 -11.23 17.34
CA ARG A 293 37.13 -11.66 16.52
C ARG A 293 36.88 -13.05 15.94
N LYS A 294 36.36 -13.98 16.72
CA LYS A 294 36.03 -15.31 16.25
C LYS A 294 34.97 -15.24 15.12
N ARG A 295 33.82 -14.54 15.38
CA ARG A 295 32.77 -14.36 14.41
C ARG A 295 33.28 -13.72 13.11
N PHE A 296 34.12 -12.71 13.22
CA PHE A 296 34.73 -12.05 12.08
C PHE A 296 35.62 -13.01 11.26
N ALA A 297 36.43 -13.83 11.92
CA ALA A 297 37.26 -14.83 11.25
C ALA A 297 36.41 -15.89 10.56
N ASP A 298 35.40 -16.43 11.24
CA ASP A 298 34.46 -17.41 10.67
C ASP A 298 33.70 -16.85 9.43
N ASN A 299 33.32 -15.60 9.48
CA ASN A 299 32.61 -14.94 8.36
C ASN A 299 33.52 -14.68 7.16
N LYS A 300 34.83 -14.38 7.40
CA LYS A 300 35.82 -14.30 6.33
C LYS A 300 36.06 -15.67 5.65
N GLU A 301 36.19 -16.73 6.44
CA GLU A 301 36.39 -18.10 5.94
C GLU A 301 35.17 -18.54 5.08
N LYS A 302 33.94 -18.16 5.48
CA LYS A 302 32.70 -18.42 4.71
C LYS A 302 32.54 -17.52 3.49
N GLY A 303 33.40 -16.55 3.26
CA GLY A 303 33.28 -15.60 2.15
C GLY A 303 32.18 -14.56 2.33
N LEU A 304 31.64 -14.39 3.53
CA LEU A 304 30.59 -13.41 3.84
C LEU A 304 31.15 -11.99 4.02
N ILE A 305 32.45 -11.86 4.28
CA ILE A 305 33.17 -10.60 4.45
C ILE A 305 34.36 -10.60 3.48
N ASN A 306 34.65 -9.44 2.89
CA ASN A 306 35.81 -9.27 2.02
C ASN A 306 37.09 -9.68 2.77
N PRO A 307 37.96 -10.50 2.16
CA PRO A 307 39.22 -10.91 2.77
C PRO A 307 40.10 -9.75 3.25
N GLU A 308 40.07 -8.62 2.57
CA GLU A 308 40.87 -7.42 2.92
C GLU A 308 40.21 -6.53 3.99
N ALA A 309 38.96 -6.82 4.39
CA ALA A 309 38.27 -6.03 5.39
C ALA A 309 38.93 -6.12 6.76
N ALA A 310 38.94 -5.03 7.50
CA ALA A 310 39.29 -4.95 8.91
C ALA A 310 38.04 -5.06 9.79
N ILE A 311 38.19 -5.63 11.01
CA ILE A 311 37.08 -5.75 11.96
C ILE A 311 36.63 -4.38 12.51
N GLY A 312 37.56 -3.41 12.57
CA GLY A 312 37.31 -2.10 13.18
C GLY A 312 37.48 -2.07 14.71
N GLY A 313 37.01 -1.01 15.36
CA GLY A 313 37.18 -0.80 16.79
C GLY A 313 36.67 0.55 17.24
N LEU A 314 37.06 1.02 18.44
CA LEU A 314 36.73 2.33 18.98
C LEU A 314 35.24 2.57 19.15
N ILE A 315 34.50 1.55 19.57
CA ILE A 315 33.09 1.70 19.92
C ILE A 315 32.99 2.32 21.31
N GLU A 316 32.26 3.43 21.38
CA GLU A 316 32.09 4.24 22.59
C GLU A 316 30.60 4.51 22.87
N ILE A 317 30.24 4.62 24.16
CA ILE A 317 29.02 5.34 24.57
C ILE A 317 29.45 6.78 24.89
N HIS A 318 28.94 7.77 24.15
CA HIS A 318 29.46 9.13 24.23
C HIS A 318 28.38 10.24 24.19
N GLY A 319 28.73 11.44 24.60
CA GLY A 319 27.90 12.63 24.46
C GLY A 319 27.82 13.17 23.03
N ASN A 320 27.36 14.40 22.86
CA ASN A 320 27.09 15.08 21.58
C ASN A 320 25.94 14.47 20.76
N GLY A 321 25.09 13.66 21.39
CA GLY A 321 23.81 13.21 20.83
C GLY A 321 22.69 14.22 21.06
N GLY A 322 21.45 13.81 20.76
CA GLY A 322 20.25 14.65 20.79
C GLY A 322 19.92 15.26 19.43
N LYS A 323 20.43 14.67 18.36
CA LYS A 323 20.15 15.07 16.96
C LYS A 323 18.82 14.52 16.44
N GLY A 324 18.27 13.48 17.10
CA GLY A 324 17.02 12.85 16.70
C GLY A 324 17.15 11.90 15.49
N VAL A 325 18.37 11.55 15.09
CA VAL A 325 18.67 10.64 13.98
C VAL A 325 19.86 9.76 14.33
N ASP A 326 19.92 8.56 13.76
CA ASP A 326 21.11 7.70 13.84
C ASP A 326 22.20 8.25 12.91
N TRP A 327 23.38 8.52 13.46
CA TRP A 327 24.44 9.25 12.71
C TRP A 327 25.85 8.76 12.96
N THR A 328 26.04 7.82 13.88
CA THR A 328 27.37 7.38 14.24
C THR A 328 27.92 6.31 13.29
N ASP A 329 29.20 6.05 13.39
CA ASP A 329 29.86 4.94 12.67
C ASP A 329 29.81 3.61 13.47
N GLY A 330 28.87 3.49 14.43
CA GLY A 330 28.66 2.32 15.28
C GLY A 330 28.72 2.61 16.79
N CYS A 331 29.03 3.82 17.20
CA CYS A 331 28.96 4.25 18.61
C CYS A 331 27.52 4.46 19.06
N ILE A 332 27.32 4.63 20.37
CA ILE A 332 26.04 4.96 21.02
C ILE A 332 26.15 6.38 21.55
N ALA A 333 25.39 7.32 20.93
CA ALA A 333 25.41 8.72 21.32
C ALA A 333 24.23 9.06 22.25
N LEU A 334 24.51 9.82 23.30
CA LEU A 334 23.54 10.34 24.27
C LEU A 334 23.58 11.87 24.27
N LYS A 335 22.53 12.51 24.73
CA LYS A 335 22.59 13.94 25.10
C LYS A 335 23.64 14.14 26.20
N ASP A 336 24.33 15.27 26.21
CA ASP A 336 25.40 15.56 27.17
C ASP A 336 24.94 15.45 28.62
N ALA A 337 23.74 15.94 28.95
CA ALA A 337 23.19 15.83 30.28
C ALA A 337 22.91 14.37 30.73
N ASP A 338 22.51 13.50 29.79
CA ASP A 338 22.29 12.07 30.05
C ASP A 338 23.64 11.35 30.16
N MET A 339 24.60 11.70 29.31
CA MET A 339 25.95 11.17 29.36
C MET A 339 26.63 11.49 30.68
N ASP A 340 26.39 12.66 31.30
CA ASP A 340 26.90 13.01 32.64
C ASP A 340 26.48 12.03 33.72
N VAL A 341 25.23 11.59 33.68
CA VAL A 341 24.70 10.63 34.65
C VAL A 341 25.29 9.24 34.41
N VAL A 342 25.27 8.77 33.14
CA VAL A 342 25.84 7.47 32.77
C VAL A 342 27.33 7.42 33.10
N PHE A 343 28.06 8.46 32.75
CA PHE A 343 29.50 8.57 33.05
C PHE A 343 29.79 8.49 34.55
N ARG A 344 28.99 9.11 35.40
CA ARG A 344 29.17 9.08 36.85
C ARG A 344 28.84 7.72 37.46
N TRP A 345 27.75 7.09 37.00
CA TRP A 345 27.25 5.84 37.55
C TRP A 345 28.01 4.60 37.11
N CYS A 346 28.57 4.61 35.93
CA CYS A 346 29.18 3.47 35.26
C CYS A 346 30.71 3.58 35.23
N PRO A 347 31.43 2.95 36.21
CA PRO A 347 32.89 2.93 36.23
C PRO A 347 33.47 1.99 35.16
N VAL A 348 34.77 2.00 35.01
CA VAL A 348 35.51 0.95 34.29
C VAL A 348 35.17 -0.41 34.94
N GLY A 349 34.99 -1.43 34.10
CA GLY A 349 34.47 -2.74 34.49
C GLY A 349 32.93 -2.86 34.41
N THR A 350 32.18 -1.78 34.14
CA THR A 350 30.74 -1.86 33.94
C THR A 350 30.39 -2.73 32.74
N ARG A 351 29.52 -3.74 32.94
CA ARG A 351 28.99 -4.58 31.88
C ARG A 351 28.02 -3.79 30.99
N VAL A 352 28.18 -3.93 29.68
CA VAL A 352 27.32 -3.33 28.64
C VAL A 352 26.82 -4.44 27.74
N THR A 353 25.49 -4.59 27.64
CA THR A 353 24.86 -5.55 26.72
C THR A 353 24.14 -4.78 25.64
N ILE A 354 24.47 -5.04 24.40
CA ILE A 354 23.86 -4.41 23.22
C ILE A 354 23.09 -5.49 22.47
N VAL A 355 21.80 -5.27 22.28
CA VAL A 355 20.89 -6.23 21.64
C VAL A 355 20.08 -5.54 20.53
N GLY A 356 19.60 -6.33 19.60
CA GLY A 356 18.72 -5.83 18.55
C GLY A 356 17.37 -5.36 19.09
N SER A 357 16.79 -6.14 19.99
CA SER A 357 15.56 -5.75 20.70
C SER A 357 15.44 -6.46 22.04
N THR A 358 14.84 -5.77 23.01
CA THR A 358 14.39 -6.37 24.28
C THR A 358 12.98 -6.92 24.20
N LYS A 359 12.26 -6.73 23.07
CA LYS A 359 10.91 -7.19 22.82
C LYS A 359 10.89 -8.24 21.69
N SER A 360 9.96 -9.21 21.82
CA SER A 360 9.70 -10.23 20.80
C SER A 360 8.93 -9.67 19.61
N LEU A 361 8.90 -10.42 18.52
CA LEU A 361 8.08 -10.13 17.32
C LEU A 361 6.60 -9.91 17.70
N HIS A 362 6.07 -10.76 18.59
CA HIS A 362 4.68 -10.67 19.06
C HIS A 362 4.42 -9.37 19.86
N GLU A 363 5.35 -8.96 20.73
CA GLU A 363 5.24 -7.72 21.50
C GLU A 363 5.35 -6.45 20.65
N LEU A 364 5.93 -6.57 19.45
CA LEU A 364 6.05 -5.49 18.46
C LEU A 364 4.86 -5.43 17.49
N SER A 365 3.87 -6.33 17.63
CA SER A 365 2.68 -6.42 16.76
C SER A 365 3.05 -6.52 15.28
N ILE A 366 4.10 -7.27 14.94
CA ILE A 366 4.53 -7.53 13.57
C ILE A 366 4.02 -8.92 13.18
N HIS A 367 3.01 -8.95 12.34
CA HIS A 367 2.32 -10.17 11.92
C HIS A 367 2.78 -10.68 10.56
#